data_7065e15433d3211147251405fbd4487c
#
_entry.id   7065e15433d3211147251405fbd4487c
#
_cell.length_a   1.000
_cell.length_b   1.000
_cell.length_c   1.000
_cell.angle_alpha   90.00
_cell.angle_beta   90.00
_cell.angle_gamma   90.00
#
_symmetry.space_group_name_H-M   'P 1'
#
loop_
_entity.id
_entity.type
_entity.pdbx_description
1 polymer ?
#
loop_
_entity_poly.entity_id
_entity_poly.type
_entity_poly.pdbx_seq_one_letter_code
_entity_poly.pdbx_strand_id
1 'polypeptide(L)'
;MNDQSLPLLPLVLGRVPKSLRRSLAQEGVPFVDQAVTPAGGRFVIFDSAASTGAHALPGQTAIDLLALRRTWTCDLFAALEDETDVRRGWRLDSLAVSETVARHDKRALRERLLADLRKRLENAGGIWLRLGAFPFPYRSAFNFRIDHDDYDPGDFAATLDAAKGHERAISHYVCASTHAERPEAIARLKGSHVGSHGYWHHTYREAAENAANIRRGVEALQAAGLEPSGFAAPHGRFNRSLLEALESLGVDHSSEFGLAYDELPFFPGDGRVLQLPVHPICLGICLEAAREQQDLGLGDDEAADLCLAHFQRIIVEKHRAGEPIFLYGHPEGRLGRYPHVLRETLATAAGYRDLWRTTLARFAAWWRARGRVTLEVFEYAGQLTVRSGRTPQEHRCALEYFCGPDVARLPLDGPLVSFSAAAPILRSPLPAPRAYPTPFDQADDFRISLRRYLDWERVTPLEEISARTWRGWAKRTLRRIKD
;
A
#
# COMPACT_ATOMS: atom_id res chain seq x y z
N MET A 1 -35.01 33.78 -13.20
CA MET A 1 -33.62 33.63 -13.61
C MET A 1 -33.14 32.32 -13.05
N ASN A 2 -33.18 31.27 -13.87
CA ASN A 2 -32.66 29.95 -13.44
C ASN A 2 -31.14 29.96 -13.69
N ASP A 3 -30.39 30.41 -12.71
CA ASP A 3 -28.96 30.22 -12.67
C ASP A 3 -28.72 28.78 -12.20
N GLN A 4 -28.84 27.84 -13.14
CA GLN A 4 -28.48 26.44 -12.90
C GLN A 4 -26.95 26.42 -12.95
N SER A 5 -26.32 26.56 -11.76
CA SER A 5 -24.90 26.29 -11.60
C SER A 5 -24.64 24.86 -12.07
N LEU A 6 -23.96 24.73 -13.22
CA LEU A 6 -23.59 23.42 -13.73
C LEU A 6 -22.65 22.72 -12.72
N PRO A 7 -22.86 21.45 -12.42
CA PRO A 7 -21.96 20.72 -11.55
C PRO A 7 -20.55 20.71 -12.17
N LEU A 8 -19.56 21.20 -11.41
CA LEU A 8 -18.15 21.26 -11.83
C LEU A 8 -17.47 19.90 -11.83
N LEU A 9 -18.05 18.96 -11.14
CA LEU A 9 -17.67 17.55 -11.02
C LEU A 9 -18.95 16.69 -10.93
N PRO A 10 -18.87 15.43 -11.22
CA PRO A 10 -17.68 14.60 -11.33
C PRO A 10 -17.10 14.57 -12.76
N LEU A 11 -15.82 14.16 -12.84
CA LEU A 11 -15.25 13.70 -14.09
C LEU A 11 -16.08 12.53 -14.61
N VAL A 12 -16.54 12.60 -15.85
CA VAL A 12 -17.29 11.51 -16.46
C VAL A 12 -16.30 10.59 -17.18
N LEU A 13 -16.25 9.32 -16.79
CA LEU A 13 -15.40 8.34 -17.45
C LEU A 13 -16.20 7.55 -18.48
N GLY A 14 -15.80 7.66 -19.74
CA GLY A 14 -16.23 6.76 -20.80
C GLY A 14 -15.49 5.41 -20.72
N ARG A 15 -15.19 4.80 -21.89
CA ARG A 15 -14.30 3.63 -21.93
C ARG A 15 -12.87 4.07 -21.65
N VAL A 16 -12.37 3.74 -20.46
CA VAL A 16 -11.02 4.09 -20.01
C VAL A 16 -10.36 2.86 -19.37
N PRO A 17 -9.01 2.81 -19.32
CA PRO A 17 -8.29 1.73 -18.65
C PRO A 17 -8.67 1.59 -17.16
N LYS A 18 -8.68 0.36 -16.65
CA LYS A 18 -8.97 0.08 -15.22
C LYS A 18 -7.99 0.79 -14.30
N SER A 19 -6.71 0.87 -14.68
CA SER A 19 -5.67 1.58 -13.95
C SER A 19 -5.96 3.07 -13.76
N LEU A 20 -6.63 3.74 -14.71
CA LEU A 20 -7.06 5.12 -14.51
C LEU A 20 -8.13 5.24 -13.43
N ARG A 21 -9.18 4.39 -13.49
CA ARG A 21 -10.23 4.36 -12.45
C ARG A 21 -9.65 4.11 -11.07
N ARG A 22 -8.76 3.12 -10.99
CA ARG A 22 -8.04 2.80 -9.76
C ARG A 22 -7.22 4.00 -9.26
N SER A 23 -6.46 4.66 -10.12
CA SER A 23 -5.62 5.80 -9.76
C SER A 23 -6.45 6.99 -9.25
N LEU A 24 -7.58 7.31 -9.89
CA LEU A 24 -8.50 8.34 -9.44
C LEU A 24 -9.12 7.99 -8.07
N ALA A 25 -9.53 6.73 -7.88
CA ALA A 25 -10.08 6.25 -6.61
C ALA A 25 -9.04 6.28 -5.48
N GLN A 26 -7.81 5.82 -5.74
CA GLN A 26 -6.69 5.92 -4.79
C GLN A 26 -6.47 7.37 -4.36
N GLU A 27 -6.43 8.27 -5.32
CA GLU A 27 -6.22 9.70 -5.07
C GLU A 27 -7.43 10.36 -4.39
N GLY A 28 -8.62 9.75 -4.49
CA GLY A 28 -9.87 10.31 -3.95
C GLY A 28 -10.48 11.40 -4.80
N VAL A 29 -10.13 11.43 -6.08
CA VAL A 29 -10.73 12.33 -7.06
C VAL A 29 -12.12 11.80 -7.41
N PRO A 30 -13.19 12.59 -7.24
CA PRO A 30 -14.53 12.14 -7.56
C PRO A 30 -14.72 11.99 -9.09
N PHE A 31 -15.35 10.90 -9.49
CA PHE A 31 -15.72 10.63 -10.87
C PHE A 31 -17.01 9.81 -10.94
N VAL A 32 -17.66 9.89 -12.09
CA VAL A 32 -18.80 9.04 -12.46
C VAL A 32 -18.37 8.12 -13.59
N ASP A 33 -18.53 6.82 -13.39
CA ASP A 33 -18.26 5.82 -14.42
C ASP A 33 -19.57 5.53 -15.15
N GLN A 34 -19.66 5.94 -16.42
CA GLN A 34 -20.88 5.76 -17.21
C GLN A 34 -20.55 5.26 -18.61
N ALA A 35 -21.33 4.27 -19.04
CA ALA A 35 -21.25 3.75 -20.40
C ALA A 35 -21.80 4.73 -21.45
N VAL A 36 -22.65 5.68 -21.04
CA VAL A 36 -23.27 6.70 -21.88
C VAL A 36 -23.04 8.06 -21.22
N THR A 37 -22.60 9.05 -21.98
CA THR A 37 -22.30 10.40 -21.50
C THR A 37 -23.56 11.05 -20.92
N PRO A 38 -23.65 11.35 -19.62
CA PRO A 38 -24.81 12.02 -19.05
C PRO A 38 -24.83 13.49 -19.44
N ALA A 39 -26.04 14.02 -19.67
CA ALA A 39 -26.26 15.45 -19.76
C ALA A 39 -25.99 16.08 -18.38
N GLY A 40 -24.82 16.64 -18.14
CA GLY A 40 -24.54 17.31 -16.86
C GLY A 40 -23.10 17.37 -16.39
N GLY A 41 -22.21 16.52 -16.89
CA GLY A 41 -20.77 16.60 -16.57
C GLY A 41 -20.05 17.60 -17.47
N ARG A 42 -19.26 18.52 -16.90
CA ARG A 42 -18.50 19.51 -17.70
C ARG A 42 -17.28 18.92 -18.40
N PHE A 43 -16.68 17.85 -17.82
CA PHE A 43 -15.45 17.22 -18.31
C PHE A 43 -15.67 15.74 -18.53
N VAL A 44 -15.33 15.25 -19.72
CA VAL A 44 -15.42 13.86 -20.12
C VAL A 44 -14.03 13.33 -20.43
N ILE A 45 -13.62 12.25 -19.75
CA ILE A 45 -12.37 11.54 -20.04
C ILE A 45 -12.71 10.27 -20.81
N PHE A 46 -12.10 10.07 -21.96
CA PHE A 46 -12.28 8.89 -22.79
C PHE A 46 -10.97 8.47 -23.45
N ASP A 47 -10.94 7.26 -23.96
CA ASP A 47 -9.82 6.74 -24.75
C ASP A 47 -10.30 6.48 -26.17
N SER A 48 -9.92 7.36 -27.10
CA SER A 48 -10.32 7.23 -28.50
C SER A 48 -9.71 6.00 -29.18
N ALA A 49 -8.67 5.39 -28.62
CA ALA A 49 -8.15 4.11 -29.09
C ALA A 49 -9.06 2.94 -28.72
N ALA A 50 -9.86 3.06 -27.65
CA ALA A 50 -10.74 2.01 -27.15
C ALA A 50 -12.20 2.15 -27.60
N SER A 51 -12.62 3.29 -28.16
CA SER A 51 -14.01 3.55 -28.54
C SER A 51 -14.13 4.42 -29.79
N THR A 52 -14.63 3.83 -30.86
CA THR A 52 -15.14 4.55 -32.01
C THR A 52 -16.53 5.11 -31.67
N GLY A 53 -16.60 6.37 -31.19
CA GLY A 53 -17.91 7.03 -31.00
C GLY A 53 -18.16 7.65 -29.62
N ALA A 54 -17.23 7.63 -28.67
CA ALA A 54 -17.35 8.44 -27.46
C ALA A 54 -17.05 9.90 -27.80
N HIS A 55 -18.08 10.73 -27.89
CA HIS A 55 -17.94 12.16 -28.11
C HIS A 55 -18.44 12.92 -26.89
N ALA A 56 -17.76 14.03 -26.55
CA ALA A 56 -18.30 14.97 -25.61
C ALA A 56 -19.59 15.59 -26.19
N LEU A 57 -20.61 15.75 -25.36
CA LEU A 57 -21.82 16.48 -25.76
C LEU A 57 -21.50 17.97 -25.93
N PRO A 58 -22.33 18.73 -26.70
CA PRO A 58 -22.18 20.17 -26.77
C PRO A 58 -22.08 20.80 -25.38
N GLY A 59 -21.07 21.64 -25.15
CA GLY A 59 -20.80 22.29 -23.86
C GLY A 59 -19.91 21.49 -22.88
N GLN A 60 -19.53 20.27 -23.24
CA GLN A 60 -18.58 19.49 -22.46
C GLN A 60 -17.15 19.60 -23.00
N THR A 61 -16.18 19.60 -22.11
CA THR A 61 -14.76 19.51 -22.47
C THR A 61 -14.28 18.05 -22.48
N ALA A 62 -13.78 17.63 -23.64
CA ALA A 62 -13.23 16.27 -23.82
C ALA A 62 -11.74 16.21 -23.47
N ILE A 63 -11.36 15.21 -22.70
CA ILE A 63 -9.96 14.86 -22.42
C ILE A 63 -9.70 13.48 -23.01
N ASP A 64 -8.99 13.43 -24.14
CA ASP A 64 -8.64 12.18 -24.81
C ASP A 64 -7.33 11.60 -24.27
N LEU A 65 -7.40 10.38 -23.77
CA LEU A 65 -6.25 9.65 -23.24
C LEU A 65 -5.25 9.26 -24.32
N LEU A 66 -5.67 9.06 -25.57
CA LEU A 66 -4.75 8.79 -26.67
C LEU A 66 -3.80 9.99 -26.88
N ALA A 67 -4.30 11.21 -26.75
CA ALA A 67 -3.47 12.41 -26.83
C ALA A 67 -2.50 12.53 -25.64
N LEU A 68 -2.86 12.01 -24.45
CA LEU A 68 -1.96 11.90 -23.29
C LEU A 68 -0.86 10.85 -23.51
N ARG A 69 -1.23 9.65 -23.97
CA ARG A 69 -0.27 8.57 -24.23
C ARG A 69 0.86 8.97 -25.16
N ARG A 70 0.59 9.82 -26.14
CA ARG A 70 1.61 10.34 -27.07
C ARG A 70 2.69 11.19 -26.40
N THR A 71 2.45 11.68 -25.18
CA THR A 71 3.41 12.48 -24.42
C THR A 71 4.28 11.63 -23.49
N TRP A 72 3.98 10.33 -23.35
CA TRP A 72 4.68 9.43 -22.44
C TRP A 72 5.75 8.61 -23.16
N THR A 73 6.81 8.31 -22.43
CA THR A 73 7.93 7.48 -22.93
C THR A 73 7.62 5.98 -22.83
N CYS A 74 6.57 5.60 -22.07
CA CYS A 74 6.10 4.23 -21.88
C CYS A 74 4.58 4.22 -21.71
N ASP A 75 3.95 3.06 -21.86
CA ASP A 75 2.51 2.92 -21.56
C ASP A 75 2.30 2.87 -20.04
N LEU A 76 1.93 4.01 -19.44
CA LEU A 76 1.68 4.13 -18.00
C LEU A 76 0.54 3.20 -17.54
N PHE A 77 -0.47 2.95 -18.38
CA PHE A 77 -1.59 2.10 -18.00
C PHE A 77 -1.16 0.62 -17.90
N ALA A 78 -0.41 0.14 -18.89
CA ALA A 78 0.14 -1.22 -18.85
C ALA A 78 1.11 -1.39 -17.67
N ALA A 79 1.97 -0.42 -17.41
CA ALA A 79 2.92 -0.46 -16.29
C ALA A 79 2.23 -0.41 -14.91
N LEU A 80 1.12 0.33 -14.77
CA LEU A 80 0.30 0.34 -13.56
C LEU A 80 -0.44 -1.00 -13.32
N GLU A 81 -0.76 -1.73 -14.39
CA GLU A 81 -1.45 -3.03 -14.34
C GLU A 81 -0.48 -4.21 -14.26
N ASP A 82 0.83 -4.00 -14.48
CA ASP A 82 1.85 -5.05 -14.38
C ASP A 82 1.92 -5.61 -12.94
N GLU A 83 1.83 -6.94 -12.82
CA GLU A 83 1.85 -7.67 -11.54
C GLU A 83 3.14 -8.46 -11.34
N THR A 84 4.14 -8.25 -12.21
CA THR A 84 5.41 -8.93 -12.11
C THR A 84 6.33 -8.26 -11.09
N ASP A 85 7.16 -9.06 -10.44
CA ASP A 85 8.21 -8.61 -9.54
C ASP A 85 9.60 -8.74 -10.19
N VAL A 86 10.54 -7.95 -9.72
CA VAL A 86 11.96 -7.98 -10.12
C VAL A 86 12.86 -7.69 -8.93
N ARG A 87 14.11 -8.13 -8.99
CA ARG A 87 15.11 -7.77 -8.00
C ARG A 87 15.60 -6.34 -8.23
N ARG A 88 15.48 -5.51 -7.19
CA ARG A 88 15.92 -4.10 -7.16
C ARG A 88 16.93 -3.90 -6.05
N GLY A 89 17.92 -3.04 -6.29
CA GLY A 89 18.88 -2.63 -5.30
C GLY A 89 18.70 -1.16 -4.89
N TRP A 90 19.10 -0.84 -3.67
CA TRP A 90 19.17 0.52 -3.13
C TRP A 90 20.50 0.73 -2.44
N ARG A 91 20.96 1.98 -2.38
CA ARG A 91 22.13 2.36 -1.60
C ARG A 91 21.72 3.09 -0.33
N LEU A 92 22.18 2.55 0.79
CA LEU A 92 22.07 3.16 2.11
C LEU A 92 23.51 3.60 2.48
N ASP A 93 23.88 4.79 2.10
CA ASP A 93 25.27 5.27 2.10
C ASP A 93 26.21 4.31 1.33
N SER A 94 27.14 3.67 2.04
CA SER A 94 28.08 2.69 1.46
C SER A 94 27.43 1.32 1.20
N LEU A 95 26.36 0.96 1.96
CA LEU A 95 25.75 -0.35 1.91
C LEU A 95 24.79 -0.47 0.74
N ALA A 96 24.98 -1.46 -0.12
CA ALA A 96 24.04 -1.80 -1.19
C ALA A 96 23.11 -2.92 -0.69
N VAL A 97 21.82 -2.63 -0.60
CA VAL A 97 20.79 -3.61 -0.22
C VAL A 97 19.92 -3.96 -1.42
N SER A 98 19.28 -5.13 -1.39
CA SER A 98 18.41 -5.53 -2.50
C SER A 98 17.24 -6.38 -2.04
N GLU A 99 16.11 -6.21 -2.73
CA GLU A 99 14.89 -6.98 -2.50
C GLU A 99 14.16 -7.27 -3.83
N THR A 100 13.27 -8.27 -3.81
CA THR A 100 12.39 -8.55 -4.94
C THR A 100 11.07 -7.85 -4.74
N VAL A 101 10.83 -6.82 -5.54
CA VAL A 101 9.70 -5.91 -5.44
C VAL A 101 8.95 -5.79 -6.75
N ALA A 102 7.80 -5.14 -6.75
CA ALA A 102 7.07 -4.79 -7.97
C ALA A 102 8.03 -4.20 -9.03
N ARG A 103 7.90 -4.66 -10.28
CA ARG A 103 8.73 -4.22 -11.40
C ARG A 103 8.70 -2.70 -11.58
N HIS A 104 7.55 -2.09 -11.39
CA HIS A 104 7.35 -0.67 -11.59
C HIS A 104 7.09 0.07 -10.27
N ASP A 105 7.67 1.23 -10.11
CA ASP A 105 7.26 2.18 -9.06
C ASP A 105 5.88 2.74 -9.42
N LYS A 106 4.84 2.02 -9.00
CA LYS A 106 3.44 2.35 -9.33
C LYS A 106 3.02 3.70 -8.77
N ARG A 107 3.62 4.10 -7.65
CA ARG A 107 3.39 5.43 -7.07
C ARG A 107 3.85 6.52 -8.03
N ALA A 108 5.09 6.47 -8.50
CA ALA A 108 5.62 7.47 -9.43
C ALA A 108 4.83 7.51 -10.74
N LEU A 109 4.39 6.35 -11.25
CA LEU A 109 3.55 6.26 -12.45
C LEU A 109 2.17 6.89 -12.23
N ARG A 110 1.52 6.61 -11.09
CA ARG A 110 0.22 7.19 -10.72
C ARG A 110 0.31 8.71 -10.58
N GLU A 111 1.32 9.19 -9.85
CA GLU A 111 1.54 10.63 -9.66
C GLU A 111 1.73 11.35 -10.99
N ARG A 112 2.53 10.79 -11.89
CA ARG A 112 2.73 11.34 -13.24
C ARG A 112 1.43 11.38 -14.03
N LEU A 113 0.69 10.25 -14.07
CA LEU A 113 -0.60 10.17 -14.76
C LEU A 113 -1.57 11.25 -14.28
N LEU A 114 -1.71 11.37 -12.95
CA LEU A 114 -2.66 12.31 -12.36
C LEU A 114 -2.20 13.77 -12.46
N ALA A 115 -0.91 14.04 -12.43
CA ALA A 115 -0.38 15.38 -12.69
C ALA A 115 -0.65 15.84 -14.11
N ASP A 116 -0.45 14.97 -15.11
CA ASP A 116 -0.75 15.26 -16.51
C ASP A 116 -2.25 15.48 -16.73
N LEU A 117 -3.10 14.66 -16.09
CA LEU A 117 -4.55 14.79 -16.15
C LEU A 117 -5.02 16.08 -15.49
N ARG A 118 -4.51 16.39 -14.28
CA ARG A 118 -4.81 17.64 -13.57
C ARG A 118 -4.46 18.86 -14.39
N LYS A 119 -3.25 18.91 -14.95
CA LYS A 119 -2.82 20.03 -15.79
C LYS A 119 -3.75 20.26 -16.97
N ARG A 120 -4.22 19.20 -17.64
CA ARG A 120 -5.17 19.33 -18.74
C ARG A 120 -6.53 19.82 -18.27
N LEU A 121 -7.02 19.33 -17.14
CA LEU A 121 -8.28 19.77 -16.56
C LEU A 121 -8.22 21.27 -16.18
N GLU A 122 -7.16 21.69 -15.50
CA GLU A 122 -6.96 23.09 -15.09
C GLU A 122 -6.83 24.02 -16.31
N ASN A 123 -6.09 23.62 -17.34
CA ASN A 123 -5.98 24.37 -18.60
C ASN A 123 -7.33 24.52 -19.35
N ALA A 124 -8.24 23.59 -19.12
CA ALA A 124 -9.60 23.64 -19.67
C ALA A 124 -10.59 24.39 -18.75
N GLY A 125 -10.11 25.09 -17.71
CA GLY A 125 -10.90 25.80 -16.73
C GLY A 125 -11.60 24.93 -15.69
N GLY A 126 -11.12 23.69 -15.50
CA GLY A 126 -11.58 22.79 -14.46
C GLY A 126 -10.90 23.00 -13.13
N ILE A 127 -11.39 22.32 -12.13
CA ILE A 127 -10.90 22.36 -10.74
C ILE A 127 -10.46 20.97 -10.35
N TRP A 128 -9.28 20.87 -9.69
CA TRP A 128 -8.83 19.63 -9.10
C TRP A 128 -9.14 19.62 -7.60
N LEU A 129 -10.00 18.69 -7.22
CA LEU A 129 -10.46 18.52 -5.85
C LEU A 129 -10.46 17.03 -5.52
N ARG A 130 -10.05 16.65 -4.31
CA ARG A 130 -10.02 15.26 -3.86
C ARG A 130 -10.32 15.10 -2.38
N LEU A 131 -10.72 13.90 -2.00
CA LEU A 131 -10.67 13.47 -0.60
C LEU A 131 -9.22 13.18 -0.21
N GLY A 132 -8.76 13.75 0.89
CA GLY A 132 -7.45 13.44 1.44
C GLY A 132 -7.29 11.95 1.75
N ALA A 133 -6.08 11.44 1.61
CA ALA A 133 -5.79 10.03 1.88
C ALA A 133 -5.93 9.64 3.36
N PHE A 134 -5.78 10.61 4.26
CA PHE A 134 -5.79 10.41 5.71
C PHE A 134 -6.89 11.21 6.39
N PRO A 135 -7.32 10.80 7.59
CA PRO A 135 -8.29 11.57 8.37
C PRO A 135 -7.79 12.99 8.65
N PHE A 136 -8.70 13.97 8.65
CA PHE A 136 -8.35 15.31 9.13
C PHE A 136 -8.07 15.28 10.65
N PRO A 137 -7.00 15.91 11.17
CA PRO A 137 -6.08 16.83 10.49
C PRO A 137 -4.80 16.17 9.96
N TYR A 138 -4.67 14.86 9.96
CA TYR A 138 -3.44 14.15 9.65
C TYR A 138 -3.02 14.29 8.18
N ARG A 139 -1.73 14.53 7.95
CA ARG A 139 -1.12 14.64 6.61
C ARG A 139 -0.62 13.32 6.06
N SER A 140 -0.31 12.38 6.97
CA SER A 140 0.28 11.09 6.66
C SER A 140 -0.20 10.07 7.68
N ALA A 141 0.05 8.78 7.44
CA ALA A 141 -0.18 7.71 8.41
C ALA A 141 1.08 6.88 8.59
N PHE A 142 1.26 6.35 9.80
CA PHE A 142 2.40 5.51 10.16
C PHE A 142 1.93 4.20 10.78
N ASN A 143 2.55 3.10 10.33
CA ASN A 143 2.52 1.79 10.96
C ASN A 143 3.89 1.14 10.89
N PHE A 144 4.27 0.43 11.94
CA PHE A 144 5.38 -0.51 11.91
C PHE A 144 4.80 -1.92 11.98
N ARG A 145 4.99 -2.71 10.93
CA ARG A 145 4.58 -4.11 10.84
C ARG A 145 5.69 -4.99 11.40
N ILE A 146 5.36 -5.86 12.35
CA ILE A 146 6.28 -6.84 12.92
C ILE A 146 5.85 -8.22 12.41
N ASP A 147 6.70 -8.82 11.58
CA ASP A 147 6.49 -10.16 11.03
C ASP A 147 7.23 -11.17 11.91
N HIS A 148 6.50 -12.03 12.58
CA HIS A 148 7.01 -13.08 13.45
C HIS A 148 7.21 -14.35 12.64
N ASP A 149 8.32 -14.42 11.91
CA ASP A 149 8.66 -15.55 11.02
C ASP A 149 9.08 -16.76 11.82
N ASP A 150 9.86 -16.53 12.88
CA ASP A 150 10.42 -17.52 13.78
C ASP A 150 10.22 -17.07 15.23
N TYR A 151 10.70 -17.83 16.21
CA TYR A 151 10.54 -17.53 17.61
C TYR A 151 11.82 -17.73 18.43
N ASP A 152 12.34 -16.65 18.96
CA ASP A 152 13.30 -16.62 20.06
C ASP A 152 12.67 -15.86 21.25
N PRO A 153 12.64 -16.45 22.47
CA PRO A 153 11.99 -15.81 23.62
C PRO A 153 12.60 -14.47 24.03
N GLY A 154 13.92 -14.34 23.92
CA GLY A 154 14.65 -13.12 24.27
C GLY A 154 14.37 -12.00 23.27
N ASP A 155 14.52 -12.28 22.00
CA ASP A 155 14.29 -11.33 20.92
C ASP A 155 12.82 -10.90 20.84
N PHE A 156 11.89 -11.85 21.04
CA PHE A 156 10.46 -11.56 21.12
C PHE A 156 10.16 -10.59 22.27
N ALA A 157 10.69 -10.86 23.47
CA ALA A 157 10.50 -10.01 24.63
C ALA A 157 11.10 -8.61 24.43
N ALA A 158 12.32 -8.52 23.91
CA ALA A 158 13.03 -7.27 23.65
C ALA A 158 12.29 -6.41 22.60
N THR A 159 11.73 -7.05 21.55
CA THR A 159 10.93 -6.38 20.54
C THR A 159 9.65 -5.80 21.13
N LEU A 160 8.92 -6.56 21.97
CA LEU A 160 7.72 -6.05 22.62
C LEU A 160 8.03 -4.91 23.60
N ASP A 161 9.16 -4.97 24.32
CA ASP A 161 9.58 -3.89 25.21
C ASP A 161 9.95 -2.62 24.42
N ALA A 162 10.65 -2.76 23.29
CA ALA A 162 10.94 -1.62 22.40
C ALA A 162 9.70 -0.97 21.82
N ALA A 163 8.62 -1.74 21.66
CA ALA A 163 7.32 -1.29 21.12
C ALA A 163 6.41 -0.63 22.17
N LYS A 164 6.74 -0.75 23.45
CA LYS A 164 5.91 -0.30 24.57
C LYS A 164 5.57 1.19 24.51
N GLY A 165 4.28 1.50 24.67
CA GLY A 165 3.72 2.86 24.55
C GLY A 165 3.43 3.29 23.11
N HIS A 166 3.73 2.45 22.13
CA HIS A 166 3.49 2.70 20.70
C HIS A 166 2.57 1.65 20.04
N GLU A 167 1.87 0.83 20.80
CA GLU A 167 1.09 -0.33 20.36
C GLU A 167 0.04 0.05 19.28
N ARG A 168 -0.47 1.29 19.35
CA ARG A 168 -1.42 1.82 18.35
C ARG A 168 -0.82 2.01 16.95
N ALA A 169 0.51 2.03 16.85
CA ALA A 169 1.25 2.19 15.59
C ALA A 169 1.84 0.87 15.10
N ILE A 170 1.52 -0.26 15.74
CA ILE A 170 2.13 -1.56 15.45
C ILE A 170 1.08 -2.55 15.01
N SER A 171 1.47 -3.37 14.05
CA SER A 171 0.69 -4.51 13.57
C SER A 171 1.57 -5.75 13.57
N HIS A 172 1.15 -6.82 14.26
CA HIS A 172 1.87 -8.08 14.34
C HIS A 172 1.31 -9.07 13.32
N TYR A 173 2.16 -9.70 12.53
CA TYR A 173 1.78 -10.79 11.64
C TYR A 173 2.56 -12.05 12.03
N VAL A 174 1.85 -13.14 12.30
CA VAL A 174 2.43 -14.32 12.93
C VAL A 174 2.43 -15.51 11.98
N CYS A 175 3.62 -16.08 11.73
CA CYS A 175 3.79 -17.40 11.14
C CYS A 175 3.48 -18.44 12.22
N ALA A 176 2.32 -19.10 12.11
CA ALA A 176 1.79 -19.87 13.23
C ALA A 176 2.55 -21.16 13.51
N SER A 177 3.22 -21.79 12.52
CA SER A 177 3.93 -23.06 12.71
C SER A 177 5.10 -22.95 13.70
N THR A 178 5.79 -21.81 13.73
CA THR A 178 6.93 -21.58 14.61
C THR A 178 6.51 -21.29 16.06
N HIS A 179 5.24 -20.94 16.24
CA HIS A 179 4.65 -20.56 17.53
C HIS A 179 3.64 -21.61 18.05
N ALA A 180 3.30 -22.62 17.24
CA ALA A 180 2.22 -23.56 17.53
C ALA A 180 2.44 -24.37 18.83
N GLU A 181 3.69 -24.65 19.19
CA GLU A 181 4.05 -25.36 20.42
C GLU A 181 4.16 -24.42 21.65
N ARG A 182 3.92 -23.12 21.45
CA ARG A 182 4.10 -22.06 22.47
C ARG A 182 2.94 -21.08 22.45
N PRO A 183 1.71 -21.53 22.70
CA PRO A 183 0.53 -20.67 22.66
C PRO A 183 0.58 -19.51 23.67
N GLU A 184 1.34 -19.65 24.75
CA GLU A 184 1.59 -18.59 25.74
C GLU A 184 2.37 -17.40 25.14
N ALA A 185 3.28 -17.66 24.20
CA ALA A 185 3.99 -16.59 23.49
C ALA A 185 3.04 -15.80 22.59
N ILE A 186 2.20 -16.48 21.81
CA ILE A 186 1.16 -15.85 20.97
C ILE A 186 0.18 -15.06 21.86
N ALA A 187 -0.21 -15.62 23.02
CA ALA A 187 -1.13 -14.98 23.94
C ALA A 187 -0.62 -13.63 24.49
N ARG A 188 0.69 -13.37 24.49
CA ARG A 188 1.27 -12.06 24.86
C ARG A 188 0.88 -10.94 23.88
N LEU A 189 0.43 -11.26 22.67
CA LEU A 189 -0.06 -10.31 21.68
C LEU A 189 -1.53 -9.93 21.89
N LYS A 190 -2.22 -10.45 22.92
CA LYS A 190 -3.59 -10.07 23.25
C LYS A 190 -3.71 -8.54 23.48
N GLY A 191 -4.72 -7.95 22.86
CA GLY A 191 -4.95 -6.50 22.91
C GLY A 191 -4.17 -5.71 21.85
N SER A 192 -3.26 -6.34 21.12
CA SER A 192 -2.58 -5.77 19.95
C SER A 192 -3.33 -6.13 18.66
N HIS A 193 -3.05 -5.41 17.58
CA HIS A 193 -3.47 -5.84 16.25
C HIS A 193 -2.61 -7.02 15.80
N VAL A 194 -3.27 -8.15 15.51
CA VAL A 194 -2.62 -9.37 15.00
C VAL A 194 -3.26 -9.76 13.68
N GLY A 195 -2.44 -10.11 12.69
CA GLY A 195 -2.82 -10.71 11.43
C GLY A 195 -2.09 -12.04 11.20
N SER A 196 -2.45 -12.74 10.14
CA SER A 196 -1.83 -14.00 9.76
C SER A 196 -0.65 -13.76 8.82
N HIS A 197 0.47 -14.47 9.07
CA HIS A 197 1.61 -14.61 8.17
C HIS A 197 1.69 -16.01 7.55
N GLY A 198 0.54 -16.70 7.53
CA GLY A 198 0.41 -18.09 7.16
C GLY A 198 0.65 -19.03 8.35
N TYR A 199 0.38 -20.31 8.15
CA TYR A 199 0.85 -21.35 9.08
C TYR A 199 2.33 -21.64 8.84
N TRP A 200 2.70 -21.90 7.57
CA TRP A 200 4.08 -21.98 7.11
C TRP A 200 4.50 -20.69 6.41
N HIS A 201 5.74 -20.29 6.57
CA HIS A 201 6.31 -19.08 5.99
C HIS A 201 6.54 -19.24 4.48
N HIS A 202 5.46 -19.35 3.70
CA HIS A 202 5.53 -19.52 2.26
C HIS A 202 4.28 -19.01 1.54
N THR A 203 4.48 -18.48 0.31
CA THR A 203 3.42 -18.11 -0.64
C THR A 203 3.46 -19.07 -1.81
N TYR A 204 2.38 -19.84 -2.00
CA TYR A 204 2.29 -20.92 -2.98
C TYR A 204 1.82 -20.44 -4.34
N ARG A 205 2.04 -21.29 -5.35
CA ARG A 205 1.57 -21.03 -6.72
C ARG A 205 0.10 -21.35 -6.90
N GLU A 206 -0.46 -22.23 -6.10
CA GLU A 206 -1.86 -22.67 -6.22
C GLU A 206 -2.73 -22.00 -5.16
N ALA A 207 -3.92 -21.54 -5.57
CA ALA A 207 -4.87 -20.88 -4.67
C ALA A 207 -5.32 -21.78 -3.51
N ALA A 208 -5.54 -23.05 -3.78
CA ALA A 208 -5.94 -24.02 -2.76
C ALA A 208 -4.87 -24.23 -1.68
N GLU A 209 -3.59 -24.21 -2.08
CA GLU A 209 -2.46 -24.36 -1.16
C GLU A 209 -2.32 -23.11 -0.29
N ASN A 210 -2.43 -21.92 -0.88
CA ASN A 210 -2.45 -20.66 -0.13
C ASN A 210 -3.64 -20.64 0.85
N ALA A 211 -4.84 -21.00 0.40
CA ALA A 211 -6.02 -21.01 1.26
C ALA A 211 -5.87 -22.00 2.44
N ALA A 212 -5.30 -23.17 2.21
CA ALA A 212 -5.04 -24.15 3.26
C ALA A 212 -4.02 -23.63 4.29
N ASN A 213 -2.94 -23.01 3.80
CA ASN A 213 -1.90 -22.41 4.65
C ASN A 213 -2.45 -21.27 5.51
N ILE A 214 -3.18 -20.34 4.91
CA ILE A 214 -3.76 -19.17 5.59
C ILE A 214 -4.80 -19.62 6.62
N ARG A 215 -5.73 -20.52 6.23
CA ARG A 215 -6.77 -21.03 7.14
C ARG A 215 -6.16 -21.69 8.37
N ARG A 216 -5.19 -22.58 8.19
CA ARG A 216 -4.50 -23.26 9.30
C ARG A 216 -3.79 -22.26 10.21
N GLY A 217 -3.18 -21.20 9.64
CA GLY A 217 -2.57 -20.12 10.42
C GLY A 217 -3.59 -19.34 11.25
N VAL A 218 -4.72 -18.96 10.65
CA VAL A 218 -5.81 -18.27 11.35
C VAL A 218 -6.39 -19.13 12.46
N GLU A 219 -6.66 -20.42 12.22
CA GLU A 219 -7.18 -21.36 13.22
C GLU A 219 -6.22 -21.52 14.42
N ALA A 220 -4.91 -21.58 14.19
CA ALA A 220 -3.92 -21.65 15.25
C ALA A 220 -3.89 -20.37 16.11
N LEU A 221 -4.00 -19.20 15.50
CA LEU A 221 -4.07 -17.93 16.22
C LEU A 221 -5.36 -17.81 17.04
N GLN A 222 -6.50 -18.23 16.47
CA GLN A 222 -7.78 -18.26 17.17
C GLN A 222 -7.75 -19.22 18.35
N ALA A 223 -7.14 -20.40 18.22
CA ALA A 223 -6.96 -21.34 19.31
C ALA A 223 -6.12 -20.77 20.46
N ALA A 224 -5.20 -19.85 20.18
CA ALA A 224 -4.45 -19.09 21.19
C ALA A 224 -5.24 -17.90 21.77
N GLY A 225 -6.50 -17.70 21.37
CA GLY A 225 -7.40 -16.66 21.85
C GLY A 225 -7.15 -15.28 21.25
N LEU A 226 -6.64 -15.21 20.00
CA LEU A 226 -6.50 -14.01 19.21
C LEU A 226 -7.62 -13.90 18.17
N GLU A 227 -7.85 -12.69 17.70
CA GLU A 227 -8.78 -12.40 16.58
C GLU A 227 -7.95 -11.85 15.40
N PRO A 228 -7.35 -12.73 14.57
CA PRO A 228 -6.50 -12.27 13.49
C PRO A 228 -7.28 -11.54 12.40
N SER A 229 -6.76 -10.39 11.98
CA SER A 229 -7.32 -9.52 10.93
C SER A 229 -6.26 -9.18 9.92
N GLY A 230 -6.56 -9.45 8.64
CA GLY A 230 -5.64 -9.22 7.54
C GLY A 230 -4.55 -10.29 7.39
N PHE A 231 -3.78 -10.12 6.35
CA PHE A 231 -2.70 -11.02 5.96
C PHE A 231 -1.45 -10.24 5.57
N ALA A 232 -0.27 -10.76 5.88
CA ALA A 232 0.98 -10.34 5.26
C ALA A 232 1.61 -11.54 4.56
N ALA A 233 1.98 -11.38 3.30
CA ALA A 233 2.57 -12.49 2.57
C ALA A 233 4.03 -12.71 2.96
N PRO A 234 4.45 -13.94 3.24
CA PRO A 234 5.84 -14.30 3.38
C PRO A 234 6.71 -13.76 2.24
N HIS A 235 7.86 -13.18 2.58
CA HIS A 235 8.77 -12.51 1.65
C HIS A 235 8.15 -11.34 0.87
N GLY A 236 7.05 -10.76 1.35
CA GLY A 236 6.34 -9.68 0.66
C GLY A 236 5.83 -10.03 -0.74
N ARG A 237 5.69 -11.30 -1.07
CA ARG A 237 5.32 -11.80 -2.39
C ARG A 237 3.86 -11.57 -2.70
N PHE A 238 3.60 -11.36 -3.98
CA PHE A 238 2.26 -11.33 -4.53
C PHE A 238 2.15 -12.29 -5.74
N ASN A 239 1.03 -12.98 -5.85
CA ASN A 239 0.57 -13.65 -7.06
C ASN A 239 -0.96 -13.73 -7.09
N ARG A 240 -1.53 -14.02 -8.25
CA ARG A 240 -2.99 -14.11 -8.41
C ARG A 240 -3.61 -15.22 -7.56
N SER A 241 -2.94 -16.34 -7.41
CA SER A 241 -3.39 -17.45 -6.58
C SER A 241 -3.48 -17.09 -5.10
N LEU A 242 -2.58 -16.23 -4.61
CA LEU A 242 -2.69 -15.69 -3.26
C LEU A 242 -3.93 -14.79 -3.13
N LEU A 243 -4.16 -13.88 -4.08
CA LEU A 243 -5.33 -13.01 -4.07
C LEU A 243 -6.64 -13.82 -4.08
N GLU A 244 -6.75 -14.82 -4.95
CA GLU A 244 -7.90 -15.73 -5.02
C GLU A 244 -8.14 -16.46 -3.68
N ALA A 245 -7.06 -16.91 -3.02
CA ALA A 245 -7.14 -17.55 -1.71
C ALA A 245 -7.66 -16.58 -0.64
N LEU A 246 -7.10 -15.37 -0.58
CA LEU A 246 -7.52 -14.32 0.37
C LEU A 246 -9.00 -13.94 0.18
N GLU A 247 -9.44 -13.79 -1.07
CA GLU A 247 -10.83 -13.51 -1.39
C GLU A 247 -11.77 -14.64 -0.97
N SER A 248 -11.37 -15.90 -1.24
CA SER A 248 -12.17 -17.09 -0.86
C SER A 248 -12.34 -17.25 0.65
N LEU A 249 -11.38 -16.72 1.42
CA LEU A 249 -11.38 -16.76 2.89
C LEU A 249 -12.00 -15.49 3.51
N GLY A 250 -12.41 -14.52 2.69
CA GLY A 250 -13.01 -13.27 3.17
C GLY A 250 -12.02 -12.35 3.90
N VAL A 251 -10.72 -12.48 3.62
CA VAL A 251 -9.70 -11.59 4.17
C VAL A 251 -9.90 -10.19 3.59
N ASP A 252 -9.95 -9.18 4.45
CA ASP A 252 -10.29 -7.82 4.04
C ASP A 252 -9.07 -7.03 3.53
N HIS A 253 -7.86 -7.26 4.07
CA HIS A 253 -6.65 -6.58 3.61
C HIS A 253 -5.43 -7.47 3.65
N SER A 254 -4.46 -7.11 2.82
CA SER A 254 -3.18 -7.80 2.72
C SER A 254 -2.05 -6.78 2.55
N SER A 255 -0.83 -7.11 2.99
CA SER A 255 0.28 -6.17 3.04
C SER A 255 1.55 -6.79 2.46
N GLU A 256 1.87 -6.45 1.21
CA GLU A 256 3.02 -6.91 0.45
C GLU A 256 3.77 -5.75 -0.22
N PHE A 257 4.91 -6.06 -0.85
CA PHE A 257 5.67 -5.16 -1.73
C PHE A 257 5.92 -5.74 -3.13
N GLY A 258 5.58 -7.01 -3.37
CA GLY A 258 5.75 -7.67 -4.67
C GLY A 258 4.81 -7.14 -5.76
N LEU A 259 3.62 -6.62 -5.40
CA LEU A 259 2.68 -6.00 -6.33
C LEU A 259 2.88 -4.49 -6.46
N ALA A 260 3.13 -3.84 -5.34
CA ALA A 260 3.47 -2.42 -5.21
C ALA A 260 4.17 -2.20 -3.89
N TYR A 261 5.06 -1.23 -3.81
CA TYR A 261 5.73 -0.79 -2.59
C TYR A 261 5.60 0.73 -2.45
N ASP A 262 5.58 1.22 -1.22
CA ASP A 262 5.50 2.66 -0.94
C ASP A 262 4.33 3.39 -1.65
N GLU A 263 3.25 2.69 -1.95
CA GLU A 263 2.11 3.19 -2.70
C GLU A 263 0.90 3.41 -1.77
N LEU A 264 -0.06 4.22 -2.22
CA LEU A 264 -1.38 4.30 -1.60
C LEU A 264 -2.11 2.94 -1.72
N PRO A 265 -2.95 2.59 -0.75
CA PRO A 265 -3.74 1.37 -0.83
C PRO A 265 -4.63 1.31 -2.06
N PHE A 266 -4.84 0.10 -2.57
CA PHE A 266 -5.71 -0.14 -3.72
C PHE A 266 -6.26 -1.56 -3.72
N PHE A 267 -7.28 -1.78 -4.54
CA PHE A 267 -7.82 -3.11 -4.81
C PHE A 267 -7.21 -3.65 -6.10
N PRO A 268 -6.49 -4.78 -6.08
CA PRO A 268 -5.97 -5.42 -7.30
C PRO A 268 -7.10 -5.91 -8.20
N GLY A 269 -7.05 -5.56 -9.48
CA GLY A 269 -8.12 -5.93 -10.43
C GLY A 269 -9.48 -5.39 -9.97
N ASP A 270 -10.49 -6.26 -9.98
CA ASP A 270 -11.84 -6.01 -9.46
C ASP A 270 -12.04 -6.68 -8.08
N GLY A 271 -10.94 -6.99 -7.39
CA GLY A 271 -10.90 -7.73 -6.14
C GLY A 271 -11.46 -6.98 -4.94
N ARG A 272 -11.68 -7.72 -3.84
CA ARG A 272 -12.22 -7.20 -2.58
C ARG A 272 -11.16 -7.03 -1.50
N VAL A 273 -9.99 -7.64 -1.67
CA VAL A 273 -8.87 -7.55 -0.72
C VAL A 273 -8.14 -6.24 -0.94
N LEU A 274 -8.05 -5.41 0.09
CA LEU A 274 -7.33 -4.14 0.04
C LEU A 274 -5.83 -4.40 0.19
N GLN A 275 -5.03 -4.03 -0.81
CA GLN A 275 -3.58 -4.03 -0.69
C GLN A 275 -3.10 -2.81 0.09
N LEU A 276 -2.24 -3.05 1.09
CA LEU A 276 -1.56 -2.04 1.89
C LEU A 276 -0.04 -2.16 1.65
N PRO A 277 0.48 -1.55 0.57
CA PRO A 277 1.90 -1.68 0.22
C PRO A 277 2.82 -1.18 1.32
N VAL A 278 3.83 -1.98 1.66
CA VAL A 278 4.82 -1.67 2.70
C VAL A 278 6.15 -1.31 2.05
N HIS A 279 6.99 -0.57 2.77
CA HIS A 279 8.36 -0.28 2.37
C HIS A 279 9.19 -1.57 2.34
N PRO A 280 9.95 -1.86 1.26
CA PRO A 280 10.55 -3.18 1.08
C PRO A 280 11.82 -3.44 1.89
N ILE A 281 12.49 -2.40 2.41
CA ILE A 281 13.75 -2.55 3.14
C ILE A 281 13.45 -2.73 4.63
N CYS A 282 14.09 -3.71 5.23
CA CYS A 282 14.04 -3.98 6.67
C CYS A 282 15.43 -4.22 7.25
N LEU A 283 15.53 -4.29 8.56
CA LEU A 283 16.82 -4.51 9.26
C LEU A 283 17.50 -5.81 8.81
N GLY A 284 16.73 -6.89 8.57
CA GLY A 284 17.30 -8.18 8.13
C GLY A 284 18.09 -8.05 6.84
N ILE A 285 17.56 -7.31 5.86
CA ILE A 285 18.22 -7.07 4.56
C ILE A 285 19.53 -6.29 4.75
N CYS A 286 19.56 -5.31 5.66
CA CYS A 286 20.76 -4.53 5.96
C CYS A 286 21.87 -5.40 6.59
N LEU A 287 21.50 -6.23 7.56
CA LEU A 287 22.44 -7.15 8.21
C LEU A 287 23.00 -8.20 7.23
N GLU A 288 22.14 -8.76 6.38
CA GLU A 288 22.55 -9.72 5.36
C GLU A 288 23.48 -9.07 4.34
N ALA A 289 23.14 -7.88 3.86
CA ALA A 289 23.98 -7.15 2.91
C ALA A 289 25.36 -6.76 3.48
N ALA A 290 25.46 -6.37 4.76
CA ALA A 290 26.73 -6.08 5.39
C ALA A 290 27.62 -7.33 5.50
N ARG A 291 27.05 -8.49 5.81
CA ARG A 291 27.76 -9.76 5.87
C ARG A 291 28.19 -10.26 4.48
N GLU A 292 27.44 -9.95 3.43
CA GLU A 292 27.79 -10.31 2.05
C GLU A 292 28.87 -9.38 1.48
N GLN A 293 28.88 -8.10 1.86
CA GLN A 293 29.82 -7.08 1.38
C GLN A 293 30.98 -6.89 2.40
N GLN A 294 31.70 -7.98 2.68
CA GLN A 294 32.77 -8.00 3.69
C GLN A 294 33.91 -6.99 3.43
N ASP A 295 34.11 -6.61 2.18
CA ASP A 295 35.08 -5.60 1.74
C ASP A 295 34.76 -4.21 2.26
N LEU A 296 33.54 -3.92 2.66
CA LEU A 296 33.15 -2.67 3.30
C LEU A 296 33.62 -2.57 4.77
N GLY A 297 33.95 -3.71 5.41
CA GLY A 297 34.35 -3.74 6.82
C GLY A 297 33.25 -3.34 7.80
N LEU A 298 31.97 -3.34 7.37
CA LEU A 298 30.83 -3.01 8.21
C LEU A 298 30.45 -4.17 9.11
N GLY A 299 30.32 -3.91 10.41
CA GLY A 299 29.75 -4.85 11.37
C GLY A 299 28.21 -4.82 11.40
N ASP A 300 27.62 -5.75 12.14
CA ASP A 300 26.16 -5.83 12.31
C ASP A 300 25.60 -4.56 13.01
N ASP A 301 26.36 -3.96 13.94
CA ASP A 301 25.94 -2.73 14.65
C ASP A 301 25.86 -1.54 13.69
N GLU A 302 26.89 -1.34 12.87
CA GLU A 302 26.89 -0.26 11.86
C GLU A 302 25.78 -0.47 10.81
N ALA A 303 25.51 -1.72 10.42
CA ALA A 303 24.40 -2.05 9.52
C ALA A 303 23.03 -1.74 10.15
N ALA A 304 22.89 -1.97 11.45
CA ALA A 304 21.67 -1.61 12.19
C ALA A 304 21.49 -0.08 12.27
N ASP A 305 22.55 0.68 12.50
CA ASP A 305 22.53 2.14 12.53
C ASP A 305 22.21 2.73 11.13
N LEU A 306 22.76 2.17 10.06
CA LEU A 306 22.40 2.55 8.69
C LEU A 306 20.93 2.28 8.39
N CYS A 307 20.37 1.15 8.85
CA CYS A 307 18.95 0.86 8.73
C CYS A 307 18.09 1.85 9.51
N LEU A 308 18.48 2.19 10.75
CA LEU A 308 17.79 3.20 11.56
C LEU A 308 17.78 4.57 10.86
N ALA A 309 18.93 5.03 10.40
CA ALA A 309 19.06 6.30 9.67
C ALA A 309 18.17 6.29 8.40
N HIS A 310 18.12 5.15 7.69
CA HIS A 310 17.23 4.98 6.55
C HIS A 310 15.75 5.09 6.95
N PHE A 311 15.29 4.40 7.99
CA PHE A 311 13.91 4.50 8.47
C PHE A 311 13.52 5.90 8.89
N GLN A 312 14.41 6.60 9.62
CA GLN A 312 14.18 7.99 10.02
C GLN A 312 14.05 8.91 8.81
N ARG A 313 14.91 8.76 7.81
CA ARG A 313 14.82 9.48 6.54
C ARG A 313 13.51 9.20 5.80
N ILE A 314 13.09 7.94 5.71
CA ILE A 314 11.81 7.53 5.11
C ILE A 314 10.63 8.24 5.81
N ILE A 315 10.63 8.29 7.15
CA ILE A 315 9.58 8.96 7.92
C ILE A 315 9.52 10.44 7.55
N VAL A 316 10.67 11.13 7.57
CA VAL A 316 10.75 12.57 7.25
C VAL A 316 10.24 12.86 5.83
N GLU A 317 10.75 12.12 4.84
CA GLU A 317 10.43 12.36 3.42
C GLU A 317 8.98 12.04 3.09
N LYS A 318 8.48 10.88 3.55
CA LYS A 318 7.10 10.47 3.27
C LYS A 318 6.08 11.31 4.05
N HIS A 319 6.38 11.70 5.29
CA HIS A 319 5.53 12.64 6.02
C HIS A 319 5.42 13.98 5.28
N ARG A 320 6.55 14.54 4.82
CA ARG A 320 6.57 15.78 4.04
C ARG A 320 5.79 15.65 2.73
N ALA A 321 5.88 14.50 2.06
CA ALA A 321 5.17 14.21 0.82
C ALA A 321 3.67 13.90 1.04
N GLY A 322 3.21 13.70 2.27
CA GLY A 322 1.83 13.32 2.55
C GLY A 322 1.50 11.91 2.12
N GLU A 323 2.42 10.96 2.35
CA GLU A 323 2.30 9.56 1.94
C GLU A 323 2.16 8.61 3.12
N PRO A 324 1.62 7.38 2.93
CA PRO A 324 1.63 6.38 3.99
C PRO A 324 3.06 5.91 4.28
N ILE A 325 3.39 5.74 5.55
CA ILE A 325 4.69 5.30 6.05
C ILE A 325 4.49 3.95 6.72
N PHE A 326 4.55 2.88 5.93
CA PHE A 326 4.40 1.52 6.42
C PHE A 326 5.76 0.83 6.32
N LEU A 327 6.41 0.67 7.48
CA LEU A 327 7.67 -0.03 7.63
C LEU A 327 7.44 -1.44 8.16
N TYR A 328 8.43 -2.33 8.05
CA TYR A 328 8.35 -3.66 8.63
C TYR A 328 9.70 -4.16 9.15
N GLY A 329 9.64 -5.19 9.96
CA GLY A 329 10.81 -5.89 10.47
C GLY A 329 10.44 -7.15 11.22
N HIS A 330 11.45 -7.89 11.68
CA HIS A 330 11.32 -9.19 12.31
C HIS A 330 11.99 -9.18 13.67
N PRO A 331 11.46 -9.87 14.69
CA PRO A 331 12.09 -9.95 16.01
C PRO A 331 13.42 -10.68 15.99
N GLU A 332 13.43 -11.93 15.48
CA GLU A 332 14.48 -12.94 15.71
C GLU A 332 15.79 -12.55 15.02
N GLY A 333 16.85 -12.40 15.82
CA GLY A 333 18.20 -12.03 15.38
C GLY A 333 18.30 -10.64 14.73
N ARG A 334 17.21 -9.84 14.79
CA ARG A 334 17.09 -8.54 14.13
C ARG A 334 16.61 -7.48 15.11
N LEU A 335 15.32 -7.13 15.16
CA LEU A 335 14.78 -6.10 16.07
C LEU A 335 14.95 -6.47 17.54
N GLY A 336 14.88 -7.76 17.88
CA GLY A 336 15.12 -8.22 19.27
C GLY A 336 16.57 -8.04 19.69
N ARG A 337 17.51 -8.31 18.80
CA ARG A 337 18.94 -8.10 19.03
C ARG A 337 19.33 -6.61 18.96
N TYR A 338 18.66 -5.82 18.12
CA TYR A 338 18.89 -4.39 17.94
C TYR A 338 17.62 -3.57 18.24
N PRO A 339 17.11 -3.61 19.50
CA PRO A 339 15.81 -3.02 19.85
C PRO A 339 15.79 -1.48 19.74
N HIS A 340 16.95 -0.84 19.71
CA HIS A 340 17.07 0.59 19.50
C HIS A 340 16.55 1.01 18.11
N VAL A 341 16.72 0.17 17.08
CA VAL A 341 16.21 0.45 15.73
C VAL A 341 14.69 0.63 15.74
N LEU A 342 13.96 -0.26 16.40
CA LEU A 342 12.50 -0.13 16.53
C LEU A 342 12.13 1.06 17.41
N ARG A 343 12.74 1.19 18.59
CA ARG A 343 12.42 2.22 19.58
C ARG A 343 12.60 3.63 18.99
N GLU A 344 13.73 3.89 18.35
CA GLU A 344 14.03 5.22 17.81
C GLU A 344 13.24 5.52 16.53
N THR A 345 12.92 4.51 15.71
CA THR A 345 11.99 4.65 14.59
C THR A 345 10.61 5.07 15.08
N LEU A 346 10.07 4.43 16.12
CA LEU A 346 8.80 4.76 16.72
C LEU A 346 8.81 6.15 17.39
N ALA A 347 9.90 6.49 18.07
CA ALA A 347 10.09 7.81 18.67
C ALA A 347 10.13 8.92 17.59
N THR A 348 10.82 8.68 16.48
CA THR A 348 10.84 9.60 15.33
C THR A 348 9.44 9.85 14.79
N ALA A 349 8.66 8.79 14.58
CA ALA A 349 7.26 8.91 14.13
C ALA A 349 6.39 9.63 15.18
N ALA A 350 6.64 9.44 16.46
CA ALA A 350 5.90 10.09 17.54
C ALA A 350 6.15 11.61 17.61
N GLY A 351 7.25 12.10 17.07
CA GLY A 351 7.59 13.52 17.00
C GLY A 351 6.64 14.35 16.11
N TYR A 352 5.91 13.73 15.19
CA TYR A 352 4.98 14.42 14.29
C TYR A 352 3.55 14.38 14.80
N ARG A 353 2.97 15.54 15.14
CA ARG A 353 1.60 15.65 15.66
C ARG A 353 0.53 15.39 14.62
N ASP A 354 0.82 15.68 13.35
CA ASP A 354 -0.05 15.50 12.20
C ASP A 354 0.22 14.18 11.44
N LEU A 355 0.91 13.23 12.07
CA LEU A 355 1.09 11.86 11.62
C LEU A 355 0.13 10.92 12.35
N TRP A 356 -0.77 10.30 11.60
CA TRP A 356 -1.73 9.33 12.15
C TRP A 356 -1.05 7.99 12.43
N ARG A 357 -0.69 7.75 13.68
CA ARG A 357 -0.14 6.48 14.14
C ARG A 357 -1.29 5.48 14.33
N THR A 358 -1.34 4.46 13.52
CA THR A 358 -2.48 3.55 13.44
C THR A 358 -2.05 2.12 13.08
N THR A 359 -2.87 1.12 13.41
CA THR A 359 -2.67 -0.26 12.94
C THR A 359 -3.12 -0.39 11.48
N LEU A 360 -2.61 -1.41 10.77
CA LEU A 360 -3.01 -1.67 9.37
C LEU A 360 -4.51 -2.00 9.27
N ALA A 361 -5.10 -2.71 10.23
CA ALA A 361 -6.54 -2.98 10.24
C ALA A 361 -7.38 -1.70 10.34
N ARG A 362 -7.03 -0.79 11.27
CA ARG A 362 -7.73 0.50 11.39
C ARG A 362 -7.54 1.37 10.15
N PHE A 363 -6.35 1.33 9.56
CA PHE A 363 -6.09 2.03 8.31
C PHE A 363 -6.93 1.44 7.16
N ALA A 364 -7.01 0.12 7.03
CA ALA A 364 -7.85 -0.55 6.04
C ALA A 364 -9.34 -0.19 6.20
N ALA A 365 -9.84 -0.18 7.42
CA ALA A 365 -11.21 0.24 7.72
C ALA A 365 -11.46 1.71 7.30
N TRP A 366 -10.54 2.61 7.64
CA TRP A 366 -10.58 4.01 7.19
C TRP A 366 -10.60 4.12 5.67
N TRP A 367 -9.69 3.42 4.99
CA TRP A 367 -9.57 3.51 3.53
C TRP A 367 -10.85 3.06 2.82
N ARG A 368 -11.48 1.99 3.33
CA ARG A 368 -12.77 1.50 2.83
C ARG A 368 -13.90 2.49 3.10
N ALA A 369 -13.93 3.09 4.29
CA ALA A 369 -14.93 4.09 4.65
C ALA A 369 -14.78 5.35 3.80
N ARG A 370 -13.55 5.84 3.61
CA ARG A 370 -13.22 6.95 2.70
C ARG A 370 -13.67 6.68 1.27
N GLY A 371 -13.43 5.47 0.76
CA GLY A 371 -13.82 5.08 -0.61
C GLY A 371 -15.34 5.05 -0.86
N ARG A 372 -16.17 5.10 0.18
CA ARG A 372 -17.63 5.18 0.08
C ARG A 372 -18.18 6.61 0.11
N VAL A 373 -17.34 7.58 0.42
CA VAL A 373 -17.75 8.99 0.44
C VAL A 373 -18.05 9.45 -0.98
N THR A 374 -19.22 10.02 -1.18
CA THR A 374 -19.61 10.64 -2.44
C THR A 374 -19.45 12.16 -2.33
N LEU A 375 -18.95 12.77 -3.38
CA LEU A 375 -18.80 14.23 -3.49
C LEU A 375 -19.54 14.75 -4.70
N GLU A 376 -20.34 15.80 -4.51
CA GLU A 376 -20.93 16.62 -5.57
C GLU A 376 -20.40 18.03 -5.38
N VAL A 377 -19.95 18.67 -6.46
CA VAL A 377 -19.36 19.99 -6.41
C VAL A 377 -20.16 20.96 -7.30
N PHE A 378 -20.50 22.08 -6.75
CA PHE A 378 -21.24 23.14 -7.42
C PHE A 378 -20.48 24.46 -7.29
N GLU A 379 -20.59 25.32 -8.27
CA GLU A 379 -20.18 26.71 -8.16
C GLU A 379 -21.44 27.60 -8.14
N TYR A 380 -21.54 28.42 -7.11
CA TYR A 380 -22.62 29.39 -6.99
C TYR A 380 -22.07 30.70 -6.47
N ALA A 381 -22.33 31.77 -7.20
CA ALA A 381 -21.92 33.15 -6.86
C ALA A 381 -20.41 33.27 -6.50
N GLY A 382 -19.54 32.59 -7.22
CA GLY A 382 -18.09 32.60 -6.96
C GLY A 382 -17.63 31.78 -5.76
N GLN A 383 -18.53 30.99 -5.15
CA GLN A 383 -18.23 30.04 -4.10
C GLN A 383 -18.29 28.61 -4.62
N LEU A 384 -17.33 27.80 -4.19
CA LEU A 384 -17.37 26.36 -4.36
C LEU A 384 -18.14 25.74 -3.19
N THR A 385 -19.15 24.98 -3.52
CA THR A 385 -19.95 24.23 -2.55
C THR A 385 -19.78 22.75 -2.80
N VAL A 386 -19.34 22.02 -1.80
CA VAL A 386 -19.18 20.57 -1.83
C VAL A 386 -20.25 19.93 -0.97
N ARG A 387 -21.08 19.10 -1.58
CA ARG A 387 -22.01 18.24 -0.89
C ARG A 387 -21.39 16.87 -0.75
N SER A 388 -21.36 16.34 0.46
CA SER A 388 -20.83 15.01 0.76
C SER A 388 -21.91 14.07 1.26
N GLY A 389 -21.83 12.80 0.87
CA GLY A 389 -22.65 11.72 1.40
C GLY A 389 -21.80 10.60 1.98
N ARG A 390 -22.37 9.85 2.93
CA ARG A 390 -21.73 8.66 3.52
C ARG A 390 -20.37 8.93 4.19
N THR A 391 -20.22 10.07 4.86
CA THR A 391 -18.99 10.39 5.58
C THR A 391 -18.73 9.41 6.73
N PRO A 392 -17.47 8.99 6.99
CA PRO A 392 -17.13 8.15 8.14
C PRO A 392 -17.48 8.82 9.46
N GLN A 393 -17.97 8.04 10.42
CA GLN A 393 -18.35 8.56 11.74
C GLN A 393 -17.16 8.75 12.70
N GLU A 394 -16.17 7.85 12.65
CA GLU A 394 -15.02 7.86 13.57
C GLU A 394 -14.00 8.97 13.28
N HIS A 395 -13.85 9.32 12.02
CA HIS A 395 -12.83 10.26 11.57
C HIS A 395 -13.38 11.19 10.49
N ARG A 396 -13.10 12.48 10.63
CA ARG A 396 -13.45 13.47 9.61
C ARG A 396 -12.58 13.27 8.36
N CYS A 397 -13.19 13.36 7.18
CA CYS A 397 -12.44 13.42 5.93
C CYS A 397 -11.76 14.79 5.77
N ALA A 398 -10.63 14.81 5.09
CA ALA A 398 -10.05 16.03 4.55
C ALA A 398 -10.58 16.23 3.13
N LEU A 399 -10.93 17.46 2.78
CA LEU A 399 -11.14 17.91 1.43
C LEU A 399 -9.89 18.67 0.99
N GLU A 400 -9.30 18.30 -0.12
CA GLU A 400 -8.11 18.95 -0.67
C GLU A 400 -8.45 19.61 -2.01
N TYR A 401 -8.23 20.91 -2.07
CA TYR A 401 -8.45 21.75 -3.23
C TYR A 401 -7.13 22.29 -3.76
N PHE A 402 -6.86 22.04 -5.03
CA PHE A 402 -5.62 22.43 -5.68
C PHE A 402 -5.79 23.77 -6.39
N CYS A 403 -4.86 24.68 -6.17
CA CYS A 403 -4.86 26.01 -6.76
C CYS A 403 -3.43 26.34 -7.23
N GLY A 404 -3.13 26.01 -8.48
CA GLY A 404 -1.78 26.17 -9.04
C GLY A 404 -0.74 25.35 -8.24
N PRO A 405 0.29 26.00 -7.66
CA PRO A 405 1.34 25.33 -6.88
C PRO A 405 0.92 24.98 -5.45
N ASP A 406 -0.28 25.37 -5.03
CA ASP A 406 -0.73 25.24 -3.65
C ASP A 406 -1.89 24.26 -3.51
N VAL A 407 -2.01 23.67 -2.33
CA VAL A 407 -3.15 22.87 -1.92
C VAL A 407 -3.76 23.44 -0.64
N ALA A 408 -5.08 23.66 -0.66
CA ALA A 408 -5.85 23.98 0.52
C ALA A 408 -6.46 22.71 1.10
N ARG A 409 -6.38 22.55 2.40
CA ARG A 409 -6.89 21.36 3.10
C ARG A 409 -7.92 21.77 4.13
N LEU A 410 -9.14 21.29 3.96
CA LEU A 410 -10.31 21.65 4.76
C LEU A 410 -10.91 20.41 5.43
N PRO A 411 -11.45 20.53 6.64
CA PRO A 411 -12.26 19.46 7.20
C PRO A 411 -13.58 19.35 6.46
N LEU A 412 -14.04 18.13 6.24
CA LEU A 412 -15.38 17.86 5.72
C LEU A 412 -16.30 17.66 6.95
N ASP A 413 -16.74 18.77 7.54
CA ASP A 413 -17.44 18.80 8.84
C ASP A 413 -18.96 18.63 8.72
N GLY A 414 -19.47 18.22 7.59
CA GLY A 414 -20.91 18.04 7.40
C GLY A 414 -21.26 17.68 5.97
N PRO A 415 -22.55 17.58 5.67
CA PRO A 415 -23.00 17.20 4.34
C PRO A 415 -22.79 18.32 3.32
N LEU A 416 -22.50 19.55 3.75
CA LEU A 416 -22.29 20.70 2.89
C LEU A 416 -21.15 21.56 3.41
N VAL A 417 -20.16 21.80 2.59
CA VAL A 417 -19.02 22.69 2.86
C VAL A 417 -18.92 23.71 1.72
N SER A 418 -18.94 24.99 2.05
CA SER A 418 -18.78 26.06 1.07
C SER A 418 -17.54 26.90 1.38
N PHE A 419 -16.80 27.25 0.34
CA PHE A 419 -15.61 28.10 0.47
C PHE A 419 -15.42 28.92 -0.82
N SER A 420 -14.83 30.10 -0.69
CA SER A 420 -14.49 30.94 -1.83
C SER A 420 -13.18 30.45 -2.46
N ALA A 421 -13.19 30.19 -3.75
CA ALA A 421 -11.96 29.89 -4.50
C ALA A 421 -10.94 31.05 -4.47
N ALA A 422 -11.40 32.27 -4.24
CA ALA A 422 -10.60 33.47 -4.15
C ALA A 422 -10.20 33.88 -2.70
N ALA A 423 -10.85 33.30 -1.66
CA ALA A 423 -10.54 33.63 -0.28
C ALA A 423 -9.19 33.04 0.17
N PRO A 424 -8.52 33.67 1.13
CA PRO A 424 -7.30 33.11 1.73
C PRO A 424 -7.65 31.91 2.62
N ILE A 425 -7.89 30.76 1.98
CA ILE A 425 -7.85 29.48 2.67
C ILE A 425 -6.39 29.22 3.04
N LEU A 426 -6.12 28.63 4.19
CA LEU A 426 -4.78 28.22 4.59
C LEU A 426 -4.25 27.25 3.50
N ARG A 427 -3.38 27.77 2.65
CA ARG A 427 -2.78 27.02 1.55
C ARG A 427 -1.36 26.63 1.97
N SER A 428 -0.99 25.41 1.63
CA SER A 428 0.39 24.94 1.75
C SER A 428 0.93 24.69 0.35
N PRO A 429 2.22 24.92 0.11
CA PRO A 429 2.82 24.52 -1.16
C PRO A 429 2.66 22.99 -1.34
N LEU A 430 2.51 22.59 -2.60
CA LEU A 430 2.54 21.17 -2.94
C LEU A 430 3.83 20.56 -2.44
N PRO A 431 3.77 19.33 -1.88
CA PRO A 431 4.96 18.62 -1.45
C PRO A 431 5.98 18.55 -2.58
N ALA A 432 7.25 18.86 -2.26
CA ALA A 432 8.35 18.65 -3.20
C ALA A 432 8.47 17.15 -3.52
N PRO A 433 8.86 16.78 -4.75
CA PRO A 433 9.19 15.40 -5.08
C PRO A 433 10.19 14.82 -4.08
N ARG A 434 10.01 13.55 -3.72
CA ARG A 434 10.94 12.87 -2.81
C ARG A 434 12.33 12.78 -3.40
N ALA A 435 13.36 13.07 -2.61
CA ALA A 435 14.74 12.71 -2.88
C ALA A 435 15.01 11.27 -2.41
N TYR A 436 14.32 10.32 -3.00
CA TYR A 436 14.47 8.90 -2.66
C TYR A 436 15.71 8.30 -3.34
N PRO A 437 16.41 7.35 -2.70
CA PRO A 437 17.41 6.58 -3.41
C PRO A 437 16.75 5.91 -4.62
N THR A 438 17.18 6.25 -5.82
CA THR A 438 16.68 5.61 -7.02
C THR A 438 17.11 4.15 -7.00
N PRO A 439 16.17 3.19 -7.10
CA PRO A 439 16.55 1.79 -7.20
C PRO A 439 17.32 1.53 -8.50
N PHE A 440 18.25 0.59 -8.42
CA PHE A 440 18.98 0.10 -9.58
C PHE A 440 18.63 -1.36 -9.87
N ASP A 441 18.76 -1.76 -11.14
CA ASP A 441 18.47 -3.14 -11.53
C ASP A 441 19.55 -4.09 -11.00
N GLN A 442 19.11 -5.20 -10.43
CA GLN A 442 19.97 -6.31 -10.06
C GLN A 442 19.60 -7.57 -10.85
N ALA A 443 20.59 -8.40 -11.13
CA ALA A 443 20.34 -9.69 -11.74
C ALA A 443 19.52 -10.59 -10.80
N ASP A 444 18.54 -11.30 -11.35
CA ASP A 444 17.78 -12.29 -10.61
C ASP A 444 18.68 -13.45 -10.15
N ASP A 445 18.54 -13.86 -8.90
CA ASP A 445 19.16 -15.10 -8.43
C ASP A 445 18.37 -16.30 -8.98
N PHE A 446 18.99 -17.03 -9.90
CA PHE A 446 18.40 -18.21 -10.51
C PHE A 446 17.96 -19.25 -9.47
N ARG A 447 18.68 -19.40 -8.35
CA ARG A 447 18.32 -20.36 -7.29
C ARG A 447 17.04 -19.94 -6.58
N ILE A 448 16.87 -18.64 -6.29
CA ILE A 448 15.63 -18.09 -5.70
C ILE A 448 14.49 -18.27 -6.68
N SER A 449 14.68 -17.91 -7.94
CA SER A 449 13.65 -18.07 -8.98
C SER A 449 13.23 -19.52 -9.18
N LEU A 450 14.19 -20.45 -9.18
CA LEU A 450 13.91 -21.88 -9.29
C LEU A 450 13.12 -22.43 -8.06
N ARG A 451 13.51 -22.05 -6.84
CA ARG A 451 12.78 -22.42 -5.63
C ARG A 451 11.34 -21.93 -5.66
N ARG A 452 11.15 -20.67 -6.07
CA ARG A 452 9.81 -20.07 -6.26
C ARG A 452 9.00 -20.86 -7.28
N TYR A 453 9.60 -21.21 -8.42
CA TYR A 453 8.93 -21.99 -9.46
C TYR A 453 8.50 -23.37 -8.97
N LEU A 454 9.32 -24.03 -8.18
CA LEU A 454 9.08 -25.36 -7.66
C LEU A 454 8.24 -25.38 -6.37
N ASP A 455 7.98 -24.24 -5.74
CA ASP A 455 7.43 -24.10 -4.38
C ASP A 455 8.25 -24.86 -3.31
N TRP A 456 9.55 -25.03 -3.54
CA TRP A 456 10.42 -25.83 -2.69
C TRP A 456 11.21 -24.95 -1.71
N GLU A 457 10.50 -24.43 -0.71
CA GLU A 457 11.17 -23.90 0.46
C GLU A 457 11.65 -25.01 1.39
N ARG A 458 12.78 -24.75 2.05
CA ARG A 458 13.48 -25.79 2.83
C ARG A 458 12.65 -26.31 3.99
N VAL A 459 11.86 -25.45 4.62
CA VAL A 459 11.03 -25.75 5.80
C VAL A 459 9.55 -25.94 5.49
N THR A 460 9.12 -25.73 4.26
CA THR A 460 7.71 -25.85 3.90
C THR A 460 7.34 -27.30 3.61
N PRO A 461 6.42 -27.90 4.35
CA PRO A 461 5.95 -29.28 4.10
C PRO A 461 4.90 -29.28 2.98
N LEU A 462 5.33 -28.98 1.76
CA LEU A 462 4.43 -28.94 0.57
C LEU A 462 3.60 -30.23 0.44
N GLU A 463 4.17 -31.38 0.83
CA GLU A 463 3.50 -32.66 0.82
C GLU A 463 2.30 -32.78 1.77
N GLU A 464 2.24 -31.97 2.84
CA GLU A 464 1.13 -31.98 3.79
C GLU A 464 -0.08 -31.17 3.29
N ILE A 465 0.17 -30.07 2.56
CA ILE A 465 -0.89 -29.17 2.09
C ILE A 465 -1.26 -29.39 0.62
N SER A 466 -0.37 -29.98 -0.16
CA SER A 466 -0.52 -30.17 -1.60
C SER A 466 -0.36 -31.63 -2.01
N ALA A 467 -1.07 -32.51 -1.34
CA ALA A 467 -0.99 -33.96 -1.59
C ALA A 467 -1.32 -34.38 -3.05
N ARG A 468 -2.09 -33.55 -3.76
CA ARG A 468 -2.59 -33.86 -5.11
C ARG A 468 -1.79 -33.22 -6.24
N THR A 469 -0.83 -32.32 -5.96
CA THR A 469 -0.01 -31.71 -7.00
C THR A 469 1.19 -32.57 -7.34
N TRP A 470 1.69 -32.46 -8.59
CA TRP A 470 2.90 -33.17 -9.00
C TRP A 470 4.14 -32.76 -8.17
N ARG A 471 4.18 -31.50 -7.72
CA ARG A 471 5.26 -30.99 -6.83
C ARG A 471 5.23 -31.65 -5.47
N GLY A 472 4.05 -31.75 -4.85
CA GLY A 472 3.84 -32.49 -3.60
C GLY A 472 4.19 -33.97 -3.76
N TRP A 473 3.80 -34.60 -4.87
CA TRP A 473 4.19 -35.98 -5.17
C TRP A 473 5.71 -36.11 -5.32
N ALA A 474 6.37 -35.26 -6.08
CA ALA A 474 7.82 -35.28 -6.28
C ALA A 474 8.58 -35.12 -4.95
N LYS A 475 8.13 -34.23 -4.07
CA LYS A 475 8.74 -34.01 -2.75
C LYS A 475 8.60 -35.24 -1.84
N ARG A 476 7.43 -35.89 -1.82
CA ARG A 476 7.24 -37.16 -1.10
C ARG A 476 8.14 -38.27 -1.65
N THR A 477 8.24 -38.39 -2.97
CA THR A 477 9.08 -39.40 -3.60
C THR A 477 10.56 -39.20 -3.30
N LEU A 478 11.05 -37.95 -3.35
CA LEU A 478 12.43 -37.62 -3.01
C LEU A 478 12.76 -37.89 -1.53
N ARG A 479 11.84 -37.67 -0.61
CA ARG A 479 12.02 -38.04 0.81
C ARG A 479 12.18 -39.55 0.95
N ARG A 480 11.27 -40.35 0.34
CA ARG A 480 11.32 -41.81 0.40
C ARG A 480 12.61 -42.44 -0.18
N ILE A 481 13.31 -41.72 -1.04
CA ILE A 481 14.58 -42.17 -1.61
C ILE A 481 15.77 -41.82 -0.67
N LYS A 482 15.58 -40.81 0.21
CA LYS A 482 16.62 -40.39 1.18
C LYS A 482 16.55 -41.14 2.51
N ASP A 483 15.37 -41.65 2.85
CA ASP A 483 15.14 -42.57 3.99
C ASP A 483 15.42 -44.01 3.56
#